data_eb1caa4ffa08e9833a3f12523b84a144
#
_entry.id   eb1caa4ffa08e9833a3f12523b84a144
#
_cell.length_a   1.000
_cell.length_b   1.000
_cell.length_c   1.000
_cell.angle_alpha   90.00
_cell.angle_beta   90.00
_cell.angle_gamma   90.00
#
_symmetry.space_group_name_H-M   'P 1'
#
loop_
_entity.id
_entity.type
_entity.pdbx_description
1 polymer ?
#
loop_
_entity_poly.entity_id
_entity_poly.type
_entity_poly.pdbx_seq_one_letter_code
_entity_poly.pdbx_strand_id
1 'polypeptide(L)'
;MATASESQAFAGTSKRERILRAAVDVFAEHGYFNAKVAQIAKAAGVADGTIYLYFDGKEDLLITIFREHTRNYLRSLEQQVANINRAEERLRVAVRHHLETLGRDRALAVVSQVELRHSLKFMSLFSQEEVKDYLNVIRKIVEHGQAEGTFRRNVHPQLVAKAIFGVLDEMVTSWMLSDKDYDLPGQSEQVADFILTGLL
;
A
#
# COMPACT_ATOMS: atom_id res chain seq x y z
N MET A 1 27.97 -5.55 -18.78
CA MET A 1 27.13 -6.19 -19.82
C MET A 1 25.85 -6.60 -19.12
N ALA A 2 24.76 -5.84 -19.30
CA ALA A 2 23.44 -6.21 -18.79
C ALA A 2 22.96 -7.48 -19.54
N THR A 3 22.48 -8.45 -18.79
CA THR A 3 22.06 -9.75 -19.34
C THR A 3 20.74 -9.60 -20.12
N ALA A 4 20.54 -10.38 -21.16
CA ALA A 4 19.35 -10.38 -22.03
C ALA A 4 18.02 -10.56 -21.26
N SER A 5 18.06 -11.06 -20.03
CA SER A 5 16.91 -11.24 -19.13
C SER A 5 16.35 -9.90 -18.59
N GLU A 6 17.22 -8.92 -18.33
CA GLU A 6 16.79 -7.61 -17.83
C GLU A 6 16.12 -6.76 -18.93
N SER A 7 16.52 -6.97 -20.18
CA SER A 7 15.96 -6.26 -21.32
C SER A 7 14.51 -6.67 -21.66
N GLN A 8 14.10 -7.89 -21.32
CA GLN A 8 12.74 -8.39 -21.54
C GLN A 8 11.72 -7.94 -20.49
N ALA A 9 12.15 -7.65 -19.25
CA ALA A 9 11.29 -7.20 -18.16
C ALA A 9 10.72 -5.78 -18.38
N PHE A 10 11.32 -5.00 -19.28
CA PHE A 10 10.94 -3.60 -19.53
C PHE A 10 10.19 -3.36 -20.85
N ALA A 11 9.88 -4.42 -21.61
CA ALA A 11 9.14 -4.30 -22.86
C ALA A 11 7.68 -3.92 -22.58
N GLY A 12 7.35 -2.63 -22.75
CA GLY A 12 6.01 -2.07 -22.55
C GLY A 12 5.88 -1.10 -21.36
N THR A 13 6.84 -1.05 -20.45
CA THR A 13 6.83 -0.14 -19.28
C THR A 13 7.39 1.23 -19.68
N SER A 14 6.67 2.31 -19.38
CA SER A 14 7.14 3.67 -19.64
C SER A 14 8.42 3.99 -18.83
N LYS A 15 9.23 4.93 -19.34
CA LYS A 15 10.42 5.41 -18.58
C LYS A 15 10.03 5.91 -17.18
N ARG A 16 8.88 6.57 -17.08
CA ARG A 16 8.36 7.07 -15.80
C ARG A 16 8.07 5.95 -14.80
N GLU A 17 7.42 4.88 -15.24
CA GLU A 17 7.14 3.71 -14.39
C GLU A 17 8.42 2.98 -13.96
N ARG A 18 9.39 2.84 -14.87
CA ARG A 18 10.70 2.26 -14.52
C ARG A 18 11.42 3.08 -13.45
N ILE A 19 11.39 4.42 -13.55
CA ILE A 19 11.97 5.31 -12.56
C ILE A 19 11.27 5.15 -11.21
N LEU A 20 9.94 5.09 -11.16
CA LEU A 20 9.19 4.89 -9.92
C LEU A 20 9.52 3.52 -9.28
N ARG A 21 9.57 2.46 -10.07
CA ARG A 21 9.95 1.13 -9.57
C ARG A 21 11.37 1.13 -8.99
N ALA A 22 12.33 1.66 -9.73
CA ALA A 22 13.71 1.79 -9.28
C ALA A 22 13.82 2.64 -7.99
N ALA A 23 13.01 3.68 -7.86
CA ALA A 23 12.96 4.49 -6.65
C ALA A 23 12.44 3.70 -5.44
N VAL A 24 11.39 2.87 -5.62
CA VAL A 24 10.91 1.95 -4.58
C VAL A 24 12.05 1.04 -4.10
N ASP A 25 12.75 0.38 -5.02
CA ASP A 25 13.83 -0.56 -4.69
C ASP A 25 14.99 0.12 -3.97
N VAL A 26 15.43 1.29 -4.47
CA VAL A 26 16.54 2.07 -3.88
C VAL A 26 16.15 2.64 -2.50
N PHE A 27 14.90 3.12 -2.32
CA PHE A 27 14.45 3.59 -1.02
C PHE A 27 14.34 2.45 -0.01
N ALA A 28 13.85 1.29 -0.42
CA ALA A 28 13.74 0.12 0.45
C ALA A 28 15.11 -0.40 0.89
N GLU A 29 16.12 -0.37 0.01
CA GLU A 29 17.47 -0.88 0.30
C GLU A 29 18.31 0.08 1.14
N HIS A 30 18.26 1.38 0.83
CA HIS A 30 19.19 2.36 1.40
C HIS A 30 18.52 3.32 2.40
N GLY A 31 17.21 3.30 2.50
CA GLY A 31 16.41 4.32 3.19
C GLY A 31 16.32 5.63 2.39
N TYR A 32 15.24 6.37 2.56
CA TYR A 32 15.01 7.63 1.84
C TYR A 32 16.15 8.64 1.99
N PHE A 33 16.67 8.81 3.22
CA PHE A 33 17.69 9.85 3.48
C PHE A 33 19.01 9.57 2.80
N ASN A 34 19.45 8.30 2.76
CA ASN A 34 20.72 7.89 2.17
C ASN A 34 20.63 7.66 0.65
N ALA A 35 19.44 7.41 0.12
CA ALA A 35 19.21 7.21 -1.30
C ALA A 35 19.62 8.45 -2.12
N LYS A 36 20.31 8.22 -3.23
CA LYS A 36 20.75 9.26 -4.18
C LYS A 36 19.98 9.11 -5.50
N VAL A 37 19.61 10.24 -6.12
CA VAL A 37 18.96 10.26 -7.45
C VAL A 37 19.76 9.51 -8.49
N ALA A 38 21.10 9.61 -8.45
CA ALA A 38 21.99 8.87 -9.35
C ALA A 38 21.86 7.33 -9.21
N GLN A 39 21.60 6.81 -7.99
CA GLN A 39 21.37 5.37 -7.79
C GLN A 39 20.03 4.95 -8.43
N ILE A 40 18.98 5.78 -8.29
CA ILE A 40 17.68 5.55 -8.91
C ILE A 40 17.81 5.57 -10.44
N ALA A 41 18.50 6.56 -11.01
CA ALA A 41 18.73 6.65 -12.43
C ALA A 41 19.47 5.41 -12.98
N LYS A 42 20.53 4.97 -12.29
CA LYS A 42 21.27 3.75 -12.61
C LYS A 42 20.37 2.51 -12.57
N ALA A 43 19.59 2.35 -11.51
CA ALA A 43 18.67 1.22 -11.37
C ALA A 43 17.55 1.23 -12.43
N ALA A 44 17.05 2.42 -12.82
CA ALA A 44 16.04 2.59 -13.87
C ALA A 44 16.60 2.41 -15.30
N GLY A 45 17.93 2.33 -15.47
CA GLY A 45 18.58 2.28 -16.78
C GLY A 45 18.39 3.59 -17.58
N VAL A 46 18.49 4.75 -16.91
CA VAL A 46 18.38 6.08 -17.53
C VAL A 46 19.55 6.98 -17.11
N ALA A 47 19.80 8.05 -17.87
CA ALA A 47 20.75 9.07 -17.46
C ALA A 47 20.21 9.88 -16.27
N ASP A 48 21.09 10.38 -15.38
CA ASP A 48 20.70 11.14 -14.19
C ASP A 48 19.76 12.32 -14.52
N GLY A 49 20.07 13.07 -15.57
CA GLY A 49 19.23 14.18 -16.03
C GLY A 49 17.82 13.78 -16.49
N THR A 50 17.62 12.49 -16.84
CA THR A 50 16.31 11.99 -17.24
C THR A 50 15.31 11.97 -16.09
N ILE A 51 15.77 11.75 -14.85
CA ILE A 51 14.91 11.78 -13.66
C ILE A 51 14.20 13.13 -13.56
N TYR A 52 14.94 14.22 -13.73
CA TYR A 52 14.43 15.59 -13.60
C TYR A 52 13.48 16.04 -14.71
N LEU A 53 13.35 15.23 -15.79
CA LEU A 53 12.29 15.45 -16.80
C LEU A 53 10.91 14.98 -16.34
N TYR A 54 10.85 14.14 -15.31
CA TYR A 54 9.62 13.52 -14.79
C TYR A 54 9.30 13.88 -13.36
N PHE A 55 10.32 14.19 -12.54
CA PHE A 55 10.20 14.39 -11.11
C PHE A 55 11.15 15.48 -10.61
N ASP A 56 10.69 16.32 -9.69
CA ASP A 56 11.46 17.44 -9.13
C ASP A 56 12.56 16.99 -8.14
N GLY A 57 12.69 15.69 -7.90
CA GLY A 57 13.70 15.09 -7.05
C GLY A 57 13.19 13.91 -6.24
N LYS A 58 13.98 13.48 -5.25
CA LYS A 58 13.63 12.25 -4.50
C LYS A 58 12.40 12.42 -3.59
N GLU A 59 12.09 13.65 -3.16
CA GLU A 59 10.85 13.93 -2.41
C GLU A 59 9.61 13.72 -3.28
N ASP A 60 9.63 14.28 -4.49
CA ASP A 60 8.53 14.12 -5.45
C ASP A 60 8.37 12.66 -5.89
N LEU A 61 9.48 11.92 -6.05
CA LEU A 61 9.44 10.48 -6.29
C LEU A 61 8.73 9.74 -5.15
N LEU A 62 9.08 9.98 -3.89
CA LEU A 62 8.47 9.32 -2.74
C LEU A 62 6.96 9.64 -2.64
N ILE A 63 6.61 10.91 -2.82
CA ILE A 63 5.22 11.39 -2.83
C ILE A 63 4.44 10.71 -3.94
N THR A 64 5.00 10.66 -5.14
CA THR A 64 4.35 10.07 -6.31
C THR A 64 4.14 8.56 -6.14
N ILE A 65 5.14 7.84 -5.64
CA ILE A 65 5.03 6.41 -5.34
C ILE A 65 3.83 6.15 -4.43
N PHE A 66 3.74 6.88 -3.33
CA PHE A 66 2.66 6.68 -2.38
C PHE A 66 1.28 7.04 -2.95
N ARG A 67 1.14 8.19 -3.59
CA ARG A 67 -0.12 8.63 -4.20
C ARG A 67 -0.61 7.66 -5.28
N GLU A 68 0.26 7.20 -6.15
CA GLU A 68 -0.11 6.26 -7.20
C GLU A 68 -0.46 4.89 -6.61
N HIS A 69 0.33 4.41 -5.65
CA HIS A 69 0.03 3.17 -4.95
C HIS A 69 -1.34 3.23 -4.28
N THR A 70 -1.59 4.23 -3.46
CA THR A 70 -2.87 4.38 -2.74
C THR A 70 -4.04 4.53 -3.70
N ARG A 71 -3.91 5.34 -4.74
CA ARG A 71 -4.97 5.51 -5.75
C ARG A 71 -5.28 4.21 -6.49
N ASN A 72 -4.27 3.46 -6.89
CA ASN A 72 -4.45 2.17 -7.57
C ASN A 72 -5.05 1.13 -6.62
N TYR A 73 -4.59 1.10 -5.38
CA TYR A 73 -5.12 0.26 -4.31
C TYR A 73 -6.63 0.51 -4.11
N LEU A 74 -7.02 1.77 -3.90
CA LEU A 74 -8.43 2.14 -3.65
C LEU A 74 -9.31 1.82 -4.85
N ARG A 75 -8.87 2.14 -6.07
CA ARG A 75 -9.60 1.82 -7.30
C ARG A 75 -9.80 0.31 -7.44
N SER A 76 -8.77 -0.48 -7.20
CA SER A 76 -8.84 -1.94 -7.27
C SER A 76 -9.79 -2.51 -6.22
N LEU A 77 -9.72 -2.02 -4.97
CA LEU A 77 -10.63 -2.42 -3.90
C LEU A 77 -12.09 -2.08 -4.23
N GLU A 78 -12.36 -0.86 -4.68
CA GLU A 78 -13.70 -0.44 -5.07
C GLU A 78 -14.29 -1.34 -6.18
N GLN A 79 -13.49 -1.68 -7.18
CA GLN A 79 -13.90 -2.59 -8.26
C GLN A 79 -14.23 -3.99 -7.73
N GLN A 80 -13.41 -4.53 -6.82
CA GLN A 80 -13.61 -5.86 -6.25
C GLN A 80 -14.88 -5.94 -5.38
N VAL A 81 -15.22 -4.88 -4.64
CA VAL A 81 -16.39 -4.89 -3.77
C VAL A 81 -17.68 -4.39 -4.43
N ALA A 82 -17.61 -3.84 -5.64
CA ALA A 82 -18.75 -3.17 -6.31
C ALA A 82 -19.99 -4.07 -6.44
N ASN A 83 -19.81 -5.35 -6.77
CA ASN A 83 -20.89 -6.31 -7.01
C ASN A 83 -21.17 -7.23 -5.82
N ILE A 84 -20.56 -6.97 -4.67
CA ILE A 84 -20.76 -7.77 -3.46
C ILE A 84 -21.82 -7.08 -2.61
N ASN A 85 -22.90 -7.79 -2.29
CA ASN A 85 -24.02 -7.22 -1.51
C ASN A 85 -23.76 -7.28 0.00
N ARG A 86 -23.22 -8.38 0.52
CA ARG A 86 -23.03 -8.60 1.96
C ARG A 86 -21.82 -7.85 2.51
N ALA A 87 -22.00 -7.11 3.60
CA ALA A 87 -20.93 -6.35 4.24
C ALA A 87 -19.79 -7.24 4.76
N GLU A 88 -20.10 -8.43 5.31
CA GLU A 88 -19.10 -9.41 5.72
C GLU A 88 -18.13 -9.79 4.58
N GLU A 89 -18.70 -10.08 3.42
CA GLU A 89 -17.91 -10.48 2.24
C GLU A 89 -17.07 -9.31 1.71
N ARG A 90 -17.65 -8.09 1.68
CA ARG A 90 -16.88 -6.86 1.36
C ARG A 90 -15.70 -6.68 2.29
N LEU A 91 -15.89 -6.92 3.60
CA LEU A 91 -14.82 -6.77 4.57
C LEU A 91 -13.73 -7.83 4.38
N ARG A 92 -14.10 -9.10 4.11
CA ARG A 92 -13.13 -10.16 3.76
C ARG A 92 -12.29 -9.78 2.54
N VAL A 93 -12.94 -9.29 1.50
CA VAL A 93 -12.23 -8.82 0.29
C VAL A 93 -11.30 -7.67 0.62
N ALA A 94 -11.72 -6.70 1.45
CA ALA A 94 -10.87 -5.58 1.83
C ALA A 94 -9.64 -6.01 2.63
N VAL A 95 -9.79 -6.94 3.58
CA VAL A 95 -8.69 -7.53 4.36
C VAL A 95 -7.72 -8.27 3.44
N ARG A 96 -8.24 -9.16 2.59
CA ARG A 96 -7.44 -9.92 1.63
C ARG A 96 -6.69 -8.99 0.69
N HIS A 97 -7.36 -8.02 0.10
CA HIS A 97 -6.75 -7.05 -0.82
C HIS A 97 -5.59 -6.28 -0.18
N HIS A 98 -5.74 -5.89 1.09
CA HIS A 98 -4.69 -5.20 1.83
C HIS A 98 -3.44 -6.07 2.00
N LEU A 99 -3.63 -7.28 2.56
CA LEU A 99 -2.51 -8.18 2.85
C LEU A 99 -1.84 -8.73 1.57
N GLU A 100 -2.62 -8.96 0.51
CA GLU A 100 -2.07 -9.39 -0.79
C GLU A 100 -1.27 -8.28 -1.47
N THR A 101 -1.78 -7.05 -1.48
CA THR A 101 -1.14 -5.96 -2.21
C THR A 101 0.24 -5.64 -1.65
N LEU A 102 0.37 -5.55 -0.32
CA LEU A 102 1.65 -5.28 0.34
C LEU A 102 2.48 -6.54 0.58
N GLY A 103 1.85 -7.68 0.84
CA GLY A 103 2.53 -8.96 1.07
C GLY A 103 3.21 -9.57 -0.16
N ARG A 104 2.95 -9.04 -1.34
CA ARG A 104 3.61 -9.46 -2.61
C ARG A 104 4.77 -8.57 -3.03
N ASP A 105 4.95 -7.42 -2.40
CA ASP A 105 5.99 -6.45 -2.73
C ASP A 105 6.63 -5.88 -1.44
N ARG A 106 7.65 -6.59 -0.94
CA ARG A 106 8.34 -6.22 0.30
C ARG A 106 9.00 -4.84 0.21
N ALA A 107 9.55 -4.48 -0.94
CA ALA A 107 10.17 -3.16 -1.12
C ALA A 107 9.13 -2.04 -1.01
N LEU A 108 7.96 -2.24 -1.63
CA LEU A 108 6.84 -1.29 -1.52
C LEU A 108 6.29 -1.23 -0.09
N ALA A 109 6.20 -2.36 0.60
CA ALA A 109 5.81 -2.40 2.02
C ALA A 109 6.78 -1.60 2.90
N VAL A 110 8.10 -1.76 2.71
CA VAL A 110 9.12 -0.98 3.41
C VAL A 110 8.93 0.52 3.17
N VAL A 111 8.80 0.94 1.92
CA VAL A 111 8.60 2.36 1.59
C VAL A 111 7.32 2.89 2.22
N SER A 112 6.23 2.14 2.16
CA SER A 112 4.93 2.57 2.69
C SER A 112 4.89 2.60 4.23
N GLN A 113 5.54 1.64 4.90
CA GLN A 113 5.47 1.51 6.35
C GLN A 113 6.55 2.31 7.09
N VAL A 114 7.74 2.44 6.51
CA VAL A 114 8.88 3.04 7.18
C VAL A 114 9.13 4.46 6.68
N GLU A 115 9.38 4.61 5.38
CA GLU A 115 9.92 5.86 4.84
C GLU A 115 8.94 7.04 4.97
N LEU A 116 7.64 6.79 4.85
CA LEU A 116 6.61 7.81 5.02
C LEU A 116 6.42 8.25 6.46
N ARG A 117 6.73 7.39 7.42
CA ARG A 117 6.55 7.66 8.86
C ARG A 117 7.75 8.34 9.51
N HIS A 118 8.91 8.34 8.87
CA HIS A 118 10.12 8.96 9.39
C HIS A 118 10.07 10.49 9.47
N SER A 119 9.11 11.14 8.81
CA SER A 119 9.01 12.60 8.81
C SER A 119 7.59 13.07 9.13
N LEU A 120 7.45 13.93 10.15
CA LEU A 120 6.19 14.61 10.42
C LEU A 120 5.68 15.37 9.19
N LYS A 121 6.58 15.89 8.35
CA LYS A 121 6.23 16.55 7.09
C LYS A 121 5.54 15.56 6.14
N PHE A 122 6.09 14.38 5.94
CA PHE A 122 5.47 13.36 5.10
C PHE A 122 4.18 12.85 5.73
N MET A 123 4.17 12.56 7.02
CA MET A 123 2.94 12.16 7.72
C MET A 123 1.82 13.20 7.56
N SER A 124 2.13 14.50 7.64
CA SER A 124 1.11 15.55 7.48
C SER A 124 0.62 15.69 6.04
N LEU A 125 1.50 15.50 5.05
CA LEU A 125 1.13 15.56 3.63
C LEU A 125 0.25 14.37 3.21
N PHE A 126 0.47 13.17 3.78
CA PHE A 126 -0.19 11.94 3.38
C PHE A 126 -1.38 11.54 4.26
N SER A 127 -1.38 11.93 5.55
CA SER A 127 -2.47 11.57 6.45
C SER A 127 -3.78 12.31 6.15
N GLN A 128 -3.75 13.35 5.31
CA GLN A 128 -4.92 14.21 5.11
C GLN A 128 -5.87 13.71 4.03
N GLU A 129 -5.40 13.14 2.94
CA GLU A 129 -6.28 12.67 1.85
C GLU A 129 -6.24 11.15 1.70
N GLU A 130 -5.08 10.59 1.46
CA GLU A 130 -4.96 9.17 1.04
C GLU A 130 -5.36 8.19 2.17
N VAL A 131 -4.88 8.40 3.39
CA VAL A 131 -5.28 7.57 4.54
C VAL A 131 -6.74 7.80 4.90
N LYS A 132 -7.23 9.04 4.77
CA LYS A 132 -8.64 9.37 4.99
C LYS A 132 -9.54 8.65 3.99
N ASP A 133 -9.15 8.59 2.72
CA ASP A 133 -9.91 7.90 1.68
C ASP A 133 -9.95 6.39 1.94
N TYR A 134 -8.82 5.78 2.32
CA TYR A 134 -8.77 4.39 2.75
C TYR A 134 -9.74 4.13 3.91
N LEU A 135 -9.64 4.92 4.99
CA LEU A 135 -10.51 4.78 6.15
C LEU A 135 -11.99 4.99 5.80
N ASN A 136 -12.31 5.86 4.83
CA ASN A 136 -13.66 6.08 4.37
C ASN A 136 -14.24 4.86 3.63
N VAL A 137 -13.43 4.14 2.84
CA VAL A 137 -13.90 2.90 2.19
C VAL A 137 -14.28 1.87 3.26
N ILE A 138 -13.41 1.62 4.24
CA ILE A 138 -13.71 0.67 5.33
C ILE A 138 -14.90 1.14 6.17
N ARG A 139 -14.97 2.42 6.51
CA ARG A 139 -16.12 3.00 7.23
C ARG A 139 -17.44 2.72 6.52
N LYS A 140 -17.51 2.92 5.21
CA LYS A 140 -18.72 2.65 4.42
C LYS A 140 -19.11 1.17 4.44
N ILE A 141 -18.16 0.25 4.45
CA ILE A 141 -18.44 -1.18 4.59
C ILE A 141 -19.06 -1.46 5.96
N VAL A 142 -18.52 -0.87 7.02
CA VAL A 142 -19.06 -1.03 8.38
C VAL A 142 -20.45 -0.43 8.51
N GLU A 143 -20.69 0.78 7.99
CA GLU A 143 -22.00 1.44 7.97
C GLU A 143 -23.04 0.59 7.22
N HIS A 144 -22.63 0.00 6.10
CA HIS A 144 -23.51 -0.90 5.35
C HIS A 144 -23.90 -2.12 6.19
N GLY A 145 -22.94 -2.79 6.85
CA GLY A 145 -23.20 -3.93 7.71
C GLY A 145 -24.08 -3.60 8.93
N GLN A 146 -23.93 -2.41 9.49
CA GLN A 146 -24.83 -1.91 10.55
C GLN A 146 -26.24 -1.63 10.03
N ALA A 147 -26.38 -1.12 8.82
CA ALA A 147 -27.68 -0.85 8.20
C ALA A 147 -28.45 -2.14 7.87
N GLU A 148 -27.76 -3.15 7.34
CA GLU A 148 -28.37 -4.47 7.07
C GLU A 148 -28.56 -5.33 8.33
N GLY A 149 -28.04 -4.89 9.49
CA GLY A 149 -28.20 -5.59 10.77
C GLY A 149 -27.22 -6.75 11.00
N THR A 150 -26.21 -6.91 10.13
CA THR A 150 -25.18 -7.94 10.27
C THR A 150 -24.12 -7.50 11.29
N PHE A 151 -23.77 -6.22 11.30
CA PHE A 151 -22.79 -5.69 12.24
C PHE A 151 -23.46 -4.96 13.41
N ARG A 152 -22.89 -5.14 14.60
CA ARG A 152 -23.37 -4.48 15.82
C ARG A 152 -23.33 -2.96 15.71
N ARG A 153 -24.39 -2.29 16.21
CA ARG A 153 -24.59 -0.83 16.10
C ARG A 153 -23.99 -0.03 17.26
N ASN A 154 -23.52 -0.71 18.32
CA ASN A 154 -22.98 -0.07 19.52
C ASN A 154 -21.52 0.38 19.39
N VAL A 155 -20.93 0.29 18.18
CA VAL A 155 -19.58 0.76 17.87
C VAL A 155 -19.62 1.81 16.77
N HIS A 156 -18.81 2.85 16.90
CA HIS A 156 -18.78 3.92 15.90
C HIS A 156 -18.00 3.46 14.65
N PRO A 157 -18.57 3.56 13.42
CA PRO A 157 -17.93 3.05 12.19
C PRO A 157 -16.52 3.59 11.93
N GLN A 158 -16.29 4.87 12.24
CA GLN A 158 -14.96 5.49 12.08
C GLN A 158 -13.92 4.88 13.05
N LEU A 159 -14.32 4.55 14.27
CA LEU A 159 -13.44 3.88 15.24
C LEU A 159 -13.08 2.48 14.74
N VAL A 160 -14.09 1.73 14.26
CA VAL A 160 -13.90 0.40 13.67
C VAL A 160 -12.94 0.45 12.47
N ALA A 161 -13.13 1.41 11.55
CA ALA A 161 -12.25 1.57 10.40
C ALA A 161 -10.79 1.80 10.82
N LYS A 162 -10.55 2.63 11.84
CA LYS A 162 -9.20 2.85 12.39
C LYS A 162 -8.63 1.60 13.06
N ALA A 163 -9.44 0.83 13.79
CA ALA A 163 -9.01 -0.40 14.44
C ALA A 163 -8.63 -1.46 13.39
N ILE A 164 -9.44 -1.63 12.35
CA ILE A 164 -9.14 -2.52 11.22
C ILE A 164 -7.85 -2.10 10.53
N PHE A 165 -7.69 -0.81 10.23
CA PHE A 165 -6.45 -0.29 9.66
C PHE A 165 -5.24 -0.62 10.54
N GLY A 166 -5.33 -0.40 11.86
CA GLY A 166 -4.24 -0.70 12.78
C GLY A 166 -3.87 -2.19 12.81
N VAL A 167 -4.85 -3.09 12.74
CA VAL A 167 -4.60 -4.54 12.67
C VAL A 167 -3.87 -4.90 11.37
N LEU A 168 -4.37 -4.43 10.23
CA LEU A 168 -3.78 -4.75 8.92
C LEU A 168 -2.39 -4.15 8.76
N ASP A 169 -2.21 -2.93 9.22
CA ASP A 169 -0.96 -2.20 9.20
C ASP A 169 0.13 -2.91 10.04
N GLU A 170 -0.22 -3.36 11.25
CA GLU A 170 0.69 -4.12 12.10
C GLU A 170 1.04 -5.49 11.48
N MET A 171 0.09 -6.16 10.83
CA MET A 171 0.37 -7.43 10.13
C MET A 171 1.42 -7.25 9.04
N VAL A 172 1.32 -6.19 8.24
CA VAL A 172 2.31 -5.86 7.21
C VAL A 172 3.65 -5.49 7.84
N THR A 173 3.63 -4.66 8.90
CA THR A 173 4.85 -4.23 9.60
C THR A 173 5.60 -5.41 10.21
N SER A 174 4.90 -6.28 10.93
CA SER A 174 5.47 -7.49 11.53
C SER A 174 6.03 -8.45 10.46
N TRP A 175 5.33 -8.62 9.34
CA TRP A 175 5.82 -9.43 8.22
C TRP A 175 7.09 -8.84 7.59
N MET A 176 7.09 -7.54 7.35
CA MET A 176 8.21 -6.83 6.74
C MET A 176 9.46 -6.91 7.61
N LEU A 177 9.32 -6.82 8.94
CA LEU A 177 10.44 -6.87 9.90
C LEU A 177 10.88 -8.30 10.24
N SER A 178 10.11 -9.32 9.85
CA SER A 178 10.43 -10.70 10.16
C SER A 178 11.60 -11.22 9.32
N ASP A 179 12.53 -11.90 9.98
CA ASP A 179 13.57 -12.70 9.32
C ASP A 179 13.01 -14.01 8.74
N LYS A 180 11.77 -14.38 9.11
CA LYS A 180 11.10 -15.58 8.60
C LYS A 180 10.30 -15.19 7.37
N ASP A 181 10.51 -15.92 6.30
CA ASP A 181 9.65 -15.84 5.13
C ASP A 181 8.36 -16.62 5.42
N TYR A 182 7.25 -15.89 5.59
CA TYR A 182 5.93 -16.49 5.76
C TYR A 182 4.93 -15.83 4.82
N ASP A 183 3.91 -16.60 4.41
CA ASP A 183 2.87 -16.17 3.50
C ASP A 183 1.88 -15.23 4.21
N LEU A 184 2.15 -13.92 4.16
CA LEU A 184 1.23 -12.91 4.69
C LEU A 184 -0.13 -12.92 3.99
N PRO A 185 -0.23 -12.99 2.64
CA PRO A 185 -1.50 -13.15 1.95
C PRO A 185 -2.33 -14.35 2.42
N GLY A 186 -1.68 -15.48 2.70
CA GLY A 186 -2.34 -16.71 3.19
C GLY A 186 -2.99 -16.58 4.56
N GLN A 187 -2.66 -15.54 5.34
CA GLN A 187 -3.27 -15.28 6.65
C GLN A 187 -4.57 -14.46 6.55
N SER A 188 -4.94 -13.97 5.37
CA SER A 188 -6.03 -13.01 5.18
C SER A 188 -7.38 -13.48 5.71
N GLU A 189 -7.72 -14.76 5.53
CA GLU A 189 -9.00 -15.30 6.02
C GLU A 189 -9.03 -15.37 7.56
N GLN A 190 -7.95 -15.77 8.21
CA GLN A 190 -7.88 -15.81 9.68
C GLN A 190 -7.99 -14.39 10.27
N VAL A 191 -7.32 -13.42 9.66
CA VAL A 191 -7.39 -12.01 10.07
C VAL A 191 -8.80 -11.46 9.87
N ALA A 192 -9.45 -11.78 8.75
CA ALA A 192 -10.83 -11.39 8.49
C ALA A 192 -11.81 -12.00 9.49
N ASP A 193 -11.66 -13.29 9.83
CA ASP A 193 -12.48 -13.95 10.84
C ASP A 193 -12.31 -13.32 12.22
N PHE A 194 -11.10 -12.99 12.61
CA PHE A 194 -10.82 -12.31 13.88
C PHE A 194 -11.52 -10.94 13.94
N ILE A 195 -11.41 -10.15 12.88
CA ILE A 195 -12.05 -8.83 12.79
C ILE A 195 -13.58 -8.96 12.81
N LEU A 196 -14.14 -9.89 12.04
CA LEU A 196 -15.58 -10.11 11.95
C LEU A 196 -16.17 -10.58 13.27
N THR A 197 -15.49 -11.47 14.00
CA THR A 197 -15.94 -11.92 15.35
C THR A 197 -16.12 -10.74 16.31
N GLY A 198 -15.33 -9.68 16.15
CA GLY A 198 -15.50 -8.45 16.92
C GLY A 198 -16.65 -7.53 16.46
N LEU A 199 -17.26 -7.79 15.30
CA LEU A 199 -18.29 -6.95 14.69
C LEU A 199 -19.68 -7.59 14.66
N LEU A 200 -19.76 -8.91 14.68
CA LEU A 200 -20.99 -9.66 14.76
C LEU A 200 -21.53 -9.66 16.20
#